data_9d0e1e8a5ab9a7bcf97ba60c8ef6e397
#
_entry.id   9d0e1e8a5ab9a7bcf97ba60c8ef6e397
#
_cell.length_a   1.000
_cell.length_b   1.000
_cell.length_c   1.000
_cell.angle_alpha   90.00
_cell.angle_beta   90.00
_cell.angle_gamma   90.00
#
_symmetry.space_group_name_H-M   'P 1'
#
loop_
_entity.id
_entity.type
_entity.pdbx_description
1 polymer ?
#
loop_
_entity_poly.entity_id
_entity_poly.type
_entity_poly.pdbx_seq_one_letter_code
_entity_poly.pdbx_strand_id
1 'polypeptide(L)'
;REDITFTDISENEYDSFEFIFGDGTQTELIERNSPEPIVHEYAISGTYYVTLRIYNDLGCVEELTKTIKIGKGYSLLMPNVFTPNGDIWNSTFRPVFNGFKDITLRIYDAQGGLLYEEVGADGSDPDITGLSLVGWDGDTNTQSPYYIFTITATTLDDEPVFRDGTFILLK
;
A
#
# COMPACT_ATOMS: atom_id res chain seq x y z
N ARG A 1 5.79 -4.24 -6.27
CA ARG A 1 5.88 -3.40 -7.48
C ARG A 1 4.67 -3.73 -8.34
N GLU A 2 4.07 -2.74 -8.95
CA GLU A 2 2.86 -2.89 -9.74
C GLU A 2 3.16 -2.43 -11.17
N ASP A 3 2.82 -3.28 -12.13
CA ASP A 3 2.96 -2.98 -13.55
C ASP A 3 1.89 -1.99 -13.97
N ILE A 4 2.28 -0.89 -14.59
CA ILE A 4 1.39 0.12 -15.12
C ILE A 4 1.29 -0.04 -16.63
N THR A 5 0.05 -0.21 -17.11
CA THR A 5 -0.22 -0.31 -18.54
C THR A 5 -0.56 1.06 -19.11
N PHE A 6 0.14 1.44 -20.16
CA PHE A 6 -0.10 2.66 -20.92
C PHE A 6 -0.76 2.32 -22.26
N THR A 7 -1.80 3.08 -22.58
CA THR A 7 -2.53 2.93 -23.81
C THR A 7 -2.58 4.27 -24.52
N ASP A 8 -2.20 4.27 -25.78
CA ASP A 8 -2.43 5.42 -26.64
C ASP A 8 -3.91 5.46 -27.08
N ILE A 9 -4.55 6.61 -26.83
CA ILE A 9 -5.93 6.91 -27.23
C ILE A 9 -5.99 8.13 -28.16
N SER A 10 -4.91 8.44 -28.86
CA SER A 10 -4.84 9.55 -29.79
C SER A 10 -5.81 9.36 -30.97
N GLU A 11 -6.62 10.38 -31.25
CA GLU A 11 -7.58 10.37 -32.36
C GLU A 11 -6.94 10.82 -33.67
N ASN A 12 -5.84 11.59 -33.59
CA ASN A 12 -5.13 12.12 -34.76
C ASN A 12 -4.47 11.00 -35.58
N GLU A 13 -4.28 11.25 -36.89
CA GLU A 13 -3.49 10.36 -37.74
C GLU A 13 -2.00 10.58 -37.48
N TYR A 14 -1.30 9.47 -37.18
CA TYR A 14 0.16 9.42 -36.97
C TYR A 14 0.66 8.02 -37.37
N ASP A 15 1.97 7.88 -37.55
CA ASP A 15 2.58 6.63 -38.02
C ASP A 15 3.21 5.84 -36.88
N SER A 16 3.85 6.54 -35.95
CA SER A 16 4.55 5.91 -34.84
C SER A 16 4.50 6.78 -33.58
N PHE A 17 4.79 6.18 -32.44
CA PHE A 17 4.81 6.84 -31.14
C PHE A 17 5.87 6.27 -30.21
N GLU A 18 6.16 7.03 -29.16
CA GLU A 18 6.96 6.58 -28.01
C GLU A 18 6.39 7.11 -26.70
N PHE A 19 6.60 6.37 -25.62
CA PHE A 19 6.37 6.85 -24.26
C PHE A 19 7.70 7.17 -23.58
N ILE A 20 7.77 8.36 -22.98
CA ILE A 20 8.85 8.80 -22.09
C ILE A 20 8.28 8.80 -20.67
N PHE A 21 8.77 7.91 -19.80
CA PHE A 21 8.14 7.62 -18.51
C PHE A 21 8.48 8.61 -17.39
N GLY A 22 9.45 9.49 -17.63
CA GLY A 22 9.84 10.53 -16.66
C GLY A 22 10.77 10.05 -15.54
N ASP A 23 11.18 8.80 -15.56
CA ASP A 23 12.18 8.19 -14.66
C ASP A 23 13.57 8.01 -15.30
N GLY A 24 13.74 8.55 -16.49
CA GLY A 24 14.94 8.40 -17.31
C GLY A 24 14.84 7.28 -18.35
N THR A 25 13.72 6.59 -18.40
CA THR A 25 13.46 5.53 -19.40
C THR A 25 12.41 5.95 -20.40
N GLN A 26 12.43 5.30 -21.56
CA GLN A 26 11.48 5.47 -22.63
C GLN A 26 11.33 4.19 -23.44
N THR A 27 10.25 4.07 -24.24
CA THR A 27 10.12 3.02 -25.24
C THR A 27 11.03 3.30 -26.44
N GLU A 28 11.27 2.28 -27.24
CA GLU A 28 11.66 2.51 -28.62
C GLU A 28 10.45 3.06 -29.42
N LEU A 29 10.69 3.51 -30.64
CA LEU A 29 9.63 3.97 -31.53
C LEU A 29 8.72 2.80 -31.91
N ILE A 30 7.43 2.94 -31.68
CA ILE A 30 6.42 1.90 -31.84
C ILE A 30 5.47 2.29 -32.98
N GLU A 31 5.21 1.38 -33.90
CA GLU A 31 4.22 1.57 -34.95
C GLU A 31 2.81 1.68 -34.37
N ARG A 32 1.99 2.59 -34.92
CA ARG A 32 0.62 2.88 -34.45
C ARG A 32 -0.25 1.65 -34.21
N ASN A 33 -0.15 0.65 -35.05
CA ASN A 33 -0.98 -0.55 -35.01
C ASN A 33 -0.33 -1.72 -34.25
N SER A 34 0.67 -1.46 -33.43
CA SER A 34 1.28 -2.50 -32.61
C SER A 34 0.25 -3.09 -31.65
N PRO A 35 0.05 -4.41 -31.61
CA PRO A 35 -0.95 -5.05 -30.77
C PRO A 35 -0.52 -5.20 -29.30
N GLU A 36 0.74 -4.91 -28.98
CA GLU A 36 1.28 -5.16 -27.63
C GLU A 36 0.99 -4.01 -26.68
N PRO A 37 0.53 -4.31 -25.45
CA PRO A 37 0.37 -3.30 -24.43
C PRO A 37 1.72 -2.76 -23.98
N ILE A 38 1.81 -1.46 -23.75
CA ILE A 38 3.00 -0.83 -23.20
C ILE A 38 2.92 -0.94 -21.67
N VAL A 39 3.82 -1.71 -21.08
CA VAL A 39 3.90 -1.92 -19.64
C VAL A 39 5.20 -1.34 -19.11
N HIS A 40 5.12 -0.58 -18.02
CA HIS A 40 6.28 0.00 -17.36
C HIS A 40 6.17 -0.11 -15.83
N GLU A 41 7.29 -0.41 -15.17
CA GLU A 41 7.42 -0.52 -13.72
C GLU A 41 8.31 0.59 -13.18
N TYR A 42 7.80 1.38 -12.22
CA TYR A 42 8.58 2.39 -11.53
C TYR A 42 9.28 1.79 -10.30
N ALA A 43 10.59 1.92 -10.24
CA ALA A 43 11.41 1.39 -9.15
C ALA A 43 11.29 2.19 -7.84
N ILE A 44 10.96 3.47 -7.94
CA ILE A 44 10.92 4.40 -6.79
C ILE A 44 9.57 5.10 -6.77
N SER A 45 9.03 5.31 -5.58
CA SER A 45 7.83 6.15 -5.38
C SER A 45 8.14 7.62 -5.69
N GLY A 46 7.19 8.31 -6.30
CA GLY A 46 7.39 9.69 -6.69
C GLY A 46 6.33 10.20 -7.65
N THR A 47 6.50 11.42 -8.09
CA THR A 47 5.66 12.01 -9.13
C THR A 47 6.44 12.01 -10.44
N TYR A 48 5.86 11.40 -11.46
CA TYR A 48 6.46 11.26 -12.78
C TYR A 48 5.62 11.99 -13.83
N TYR A 49 6.31 12.56 -14.80
CA TYR A 49 5.71 13.23 -15.95
C TYR A 49 5.86 12.34 -17.16
N VAL A 50 4.81 11.61 -17.49
CA VAL A 50 4.80 10.69 -18.61
C VAL A 50 4.39 11.45 -19.87
N THR A 51 5.24 11.42 -20.88
CA THR A 51 5.00 12.07 -22.15
C THR A 51 4.79 11.02 -23.25
N LEU A 52 3.63 11.08 -23.90
CA LEU A 52 3.39 10.42 -25.18
C LEU A 52 3.83 11.38 -26.28
N ARG A 53 4.66 10.89 -27.17
CA ARG A 53 5.12 11.60 -28.36
C ARG A 53 4.70 10.84 -29.59
N ILE A 54 3.98 11.48 -30.51
CA ILE A 54 3.53 10.87 -31.76
C ILE A 54 4.21 11.54 -32.96
N TYR A 55 4.41 10.77 -34.02
CA TYR A 55 5.14 11.18 -35.21
C TYR A 55 4.31 10.85 -36.46
N ASN A 56 4.34 11.74 -37.46
CA ASN A 56 3.81 11.44 -38.79
C ASN A 56 4.92 11.32 -39.84
N ASP A 57 4.56 10.85 -41.04
CA ASP A 57 5.47 10.65 -42.17
C ASP A 57 6.11 11.94 -42.69
N LEU A 58 5.53 13.11 -42.37
CA LEU A 58 6.07 14.42 -42.72
C LEU A 58 7.09 14.95 -41.70
N GLY A 59 7.36 14.18 -40.64
CA GLY A 59 8.28 14.56 -39.56
C GLY A 59 7.70 15.53 -38.54
N CYS A 60 6.38 15.73 -38.52
CA CYS A 60 5.73 16.50 -37.45
C CYS A 60 5.68 15.66 -36.17
N VAL A 61 5.82 16.34 -35.03
CA VAL A 61 5.80 15.72 -33.70
C VAL A 61 4.77 16.44 -32.86
N GLU A 62 3.92 15.68 -32.21
CA GLU A 62 3.00 16.16 -31.16
C GLU A 62 3.30 15.48 -29.84
N GLU A 63 3.15 16.20 -28.74
CA GLU A 63 3.45 15.71 -27.38
C GLU A 63 2.27 15.95 -26.44
N LEU A 64 1.98 14.95 -25.61
CA LEU A 64 1.04 15.05 -24.50
C LEU A 64 1.70 14.53 -23.23
N THR A 65 1.82 15.39 -22.21
CA THR A 65 2.36 15.02 -20.91
C THR A 65 1.26 14.88 -19.87
N LYS A 66 1.25 13.76 -19.15
CA LYS A 66 0.39 13.52 -17.98
C LYS A 66 1.22 13.24 -16.75
N THR A 67 0.73 13.69 -15.61
CA THR A 67 1.36 13.42 -14.32
C THR A 67 0.77 12.16 -13.72
N ILE A 68 1.63 11.26 -13.26
CA ILE A 68 1.26 10.09 -12.46
C ILE A 68 1.99 10.14 -11.12
N LYS A 69 1.34 9.60 -10.08
CA LYS A 69 1.92 9.49 -8.74
C LYS A 69 2.07 8.01 -8.39
N ILE A 70 3.30 7.60 -8.12
CA ILE A 70 3.65 6.27 -7.64
C ILE A 70 3.80 6.34 -6.12
N GLY A 71 2.93 5.66 -5.40
CA GLY A 71 2.93 5.63 -3.94
C GLY A 71 3.98 4.69 -3.39
N LYS A 72 4.27 4.84 -2.09
CA LYS A 72 5.17 3.94 -1.35
C LYS A 72 4.52 2.60 -1.06
N GLY A 73 3.19 2.57 -1.13
CA GLY A 73 2.40 1.40 -0.76
C GLY A 73 2.43 1.12 0.73
N TYR A 74 1.54 0.24 1.16
CA TYR A 74 1.51 -0.27 2.53
C TYR A 74 1.03 -1.72 2.55
N SER A 75 1.31 -2.41 3.65
CA SER A 75 0.74 -3.72 3.95
C SER A 75 0.21 -3.73 5.38
N LEU A 76 -0.92 -4.39 5.59
CA LEU A 76 -1.55 -4.57 6.90
C LEU A 76 -2.22 -5.94 6.95
N LEU A 77 -1.67 -6.83 7.77
CA LEU A 77 -2.19 -8.16 7.99
C LEU A 77 -2.62 -8.31 9.44
N MET A 78 -3.85 -8.75 9.66
CA MET A 78 -4.41 -8.99 11.00
C MET A 78 -4.52 -10.49 11.25
N PRO A 79 -4.10 -11.00 12.43
CA PRO A 79 -4.43 -12.36 12.83
C PRO A 79 -5.94 -12.48 13.09
N ASN A 80 -6.50 -13.65 12.88
CA ASN A 80 -7.90 -13.94 13.19
C ASN A 80 -8.06 -14.78 14.48
N VAL A 81 -6.94 -15.25 15.04
CA VAL A 81 -6.88 -16.04 16.27
C VAL A 81 -5.52 -15.82 16.94
N PHE A 82 -5.49 -15.85 18.28
CA PHE A 82 -4.25 -15.89 19.02
C PHE A 82 -4.41 -16.72 20.32
N THR A 83 -3.29 -17.17 20.88
CA THR A 83 -3.22 -18.04 22.06
C THR A 83 -2.22 -17.49 23.05
N PRO A 84 -2.64 -16.79 24.12
CA PRO A 84 -1.74 -16.23 25.15
C PRO A 84 -1.26 -17.34 26.11
N ASN A 85 -0.49 -18.29 25.60
CA ASN A 85 0.03 -19.42 26.37
C ASN A 85 1.45 -19.20 26.90
N GLY A 86 2.03 -18.01 26.67
CA GLY A 86 3.37 -17.63 27.11
C GLY A 86 4.53 -18.22 26.28
N ASP A 87 4.23 -18.87 25.15
CA ASP A 87 5.26 -19.21 24.20
C ASP A 87 5.64 -18.00 23.32
N ILE A 88 6.63 -18.17 22.44
CA ILE A 88 7.09 -17.08 21.54
C ILE A 88 6.19 -16.87 20.33
N TRP A 89 5.17 -17.72 20.12
CA TRP A 89 4.32 -17.71 18.96
C TRP A 89 2.89 -17.30 19.31
N ASN A 90 2.35 -16.31 18.63
CA ASN A 90 0.96 -15.84 18.79
C ASN A 90 0.52 -15.51 20.23
N SER A 91 1.45 -15.15 21.13
CA SER A 91 1.14 -14.77 22.53
C SER A 91 0.50 -13.40 22.65
N THR A 92 0.53 -12.58 21.61
CA THR A 92 -0.12 -11.27 21.57
C THR A 92 -0.91 -11.10 20.29
N PHE A 93 -2.04 -10.41 20.38
CA PHE A 93 -2.81 -9.97 19.21
C PHE A 93 -2.23 -8.66 18.69
N ARG A 94 -1.56 -8.70 17.57
CA ARG A 94 -0.98 -7.51 16.91
C ARG A 94 -0.99 -7.65 15.40
N PRO A 95 -1.13 -6.55 14.65
CA PRO A 95 -0.94 -6.56 13.20
C PRO A 95 0.52 -6.80 12.81
N VAL A 96 0.70 -7.35 11.61
CA VAL A 96 1.96 -7.23 10.85
C VAL A 96 1.73 -6.15 9.80
N PHE A 97 2.55 -5.11 9.81
CA PHE A 97 2.32 -3.94 8.96
C PHE A 97 3.61 -3.29 8.49
N ASN A 98 3.49 -2.53 7.40
CA ASN A 98 4.58 -1.72 6.84
C ASN A 98 3.97 -0.56 6.05
N GLY A 99 4.69 0.56 5.92
CA GLY A 99 4.31 1.69 5.08
C GLY A 99 3.38 2.71 5.77
N PHE A 100 3.39 2.79 7.10
CA PHE A 100 2.61 3.75 7.88
C PHE A 100 3.48 4.77 8.62
N LYS A 101 2.96 5.98 8.80
CA LYS A 101 3.54 7.04 9.66
C LYS A 101 3.06 6.92 11.09
N ASP A 102 1.81 6.52 11.26
CA ASP A 102 1.16 6.27 12.54
C ASP A 102 0.22 5.08 12.42
N ILE A 103 -0.05 4.43 13.53
CA ILE A 103 -1.01 3.33 13.63
C ILE A 103 -1.53 3.25 15.06
N THR A 104 -2.83 3.07 15.20
CA THR A 104 -3.48 2.86 16.49
C THR A 104 -4.30 1.58 16.42
N LEU A 105 -4.02 0.65 17.34
CA LEU A 105 -4.80 -0.56 17.56
C LEU A 105 -5.73 -0.35 18.74
N ARG A 106 -7.02 -0.66 18.57
CA ARG A 106 -8.00 -0.74 19.66
C ARG A 106 -8.68 -2.09 19.66
N ILE A 107 -8.92 -2.62 20.85
CA ILE A 107 -9.59 -3.90 21.05
C ILE A 107 -10.76 -3.70 21.99
N TYR A 108 -11.88 -4.32 21.64
CA TYR A 108 -13.14 -4.20 22.36
C TYR A 108 -13.68 -5.59 22.71
N ASP A 109 -14.44 -5.67 23.79
CA ASP A 109 -15.27 -6.83 24.09
C ASP A 109 -16.46 -6.94 23.11
N ALA A 110 -17.24 -8.03 23.23
CA ALA A 110 -18.41 -8.28 22.40
C ALA A 110 -19.55 -7.27 22.63
N GLN A 111 -19.51 -6.48 23.69
CA GLN A 111 -20.49 -5.43 24.04
C GLN A 111 -20.02 -4.05 23.58
N GLY A 112 -18.81 -3.93 23.01
CA GLY A 112 -18.24 -2.68 22.54
C GLY A 112 -17.47 -1.91 23.62
N GLY A 113 -17.20 -2.51 24.77
CA GLY A 113 -16.34 -1.94 25.80
C GLY A 113 -14.88 -1.96 25.37
N LEU A 114 -14.18 -0.82 25.42
CA LEU A 114 -12.75 -0.72 25.10
C LEU A 114 -11.92 -1.47 26.16
N LEU A 115 -11.15 -2.45 25.72
CA LEU A 115 -10.26 -3.24 26.57
C LEU A 115 -8.79 -2.83 26.44
N TYR A 116 -8.39 -2.43 25.25
CA TYR A 116 -7.00 -2.11 24.95
C TYR A 116 -6.88 -1.03 23.89
N GLU A 117 -5.93 -0.14 24.06
CA GLU A 117 -5.54 0.84 23.05
C GLU A 117 -4.01 0.97 23.05
N GLU A 118 -3.43 0.89 21.86
CA GLU A 118 -2.01 1.10 21.66
C GLU A 118 -1.77 1.97 20.43
N VAL A 119 -0.96 3.00 20.60
CA VAL A 119 -0.47 3.84 19.50
C VAL A 119 0.93 3.37 19.17
N GLY A 120 1.15 3.05 17.90
CA GLY A 120 2.47 2.64 17.41
C GLY A 120 3.48 3.74 17.67
N ALA A 121 4.54 3.40 18.41
CA ALA A 121 5.66 4.28 18.63
C ALA A 121 6.67 4.15 17.51
N ASP A 122 7.19 5.29 17.05
CA ASP A 122 8.39 5.31 16.22
C ASP A 122 9.54 4.75 17.09
N GLY A 123 10.11 3.65 16.64
CA GLY A 123 11.10 2.92 17.43
C GLY A 123 12.29 3.82 17.78
N SER A 124 12.39 4.17 19.04
CA SER A 124 13.60 4.80 19.60
C SER A 124 14.79 3.82 19.70
N ASP A 125 14.60 2.59 19.24
CA ASP A 125 15.65 1.58 19.12
C ASP A 125 16.33 1.76 17.75
N PRO A 126 17.64 2.09 17.71
CA PRO A 126 18.37 2.26 16.45
C PRO A 126 18.41 1.01 15.57
N ASP A 127 18.08 -0.16 16.11
CA ASP A 127 18.01 -1.41 15.38
C ASP A 127 16.60 -1.71 14.85
N ILE A 128 15.56 -0.95 15.25
CA ILE A 128 14.18 -1.08 14.78
C ILE A 128 13.83 0.17 13.96
N THR A 129 14.04 0.08 12.66
CA THR A 129 13.60 1.11 11.72
C THR A 129 12.11 0.98 11.46
N GLY A 130 11.28 1.78 12.13
CA GLY A 130 9.86 1.91 11.84
C GLY A 130 8.94 1.82 13.05
N LEU A 131 7.65 2.06 12.82
CA LEU A 131 6.60 1.93 13.82
C LEU A 131 6.47 0.48 14.30
N SER A 132 6.29 0.28 15.61
CA SER A 132 6.04 -1.03 16.21
C SER A 132 4.84 -1.01 17.13
N LEU A 133 4.20 -2.16 17.28
CA LEU A 133 3.17 -2.45 18.29
C LEU A 133 3.59 -3.67 19.10
N VAL A 134 3.45 -3.58 20.41
CA VAL A 134 3.64 -4.71 21.34
C VAL A 134 2.51 -5.70 21.18
N GLY A 135 1.29 -5.19 21.07
CA GLY A 135 0.06 -5.97 20.94
C GLY A 135 -0.57 -6.31 22.29
N TRP A 136 -1.81 -6.79 22.21
CA TRP A 136 -2.60 -7.18 23.36
C TRP A 136 -2.36 -8.65 23.75
N ASP A 137 -2.05 -8.89 25.02
CA ASP A 137 -1.74 -10.21 25.57
C ASP A 137 -2.98 -10.98 26.05
N GLY A 138 -4.17 -10.41 25.84
CA GLY A 138 -5.44 -11.04 26.21
C GLY A 138 -5.94 -10.62 27.59
N ASP A 139 -7.25 -10.72 27.78
CA ASP A 139 -7.88 -10.56 29.08
C ASP A 139 -8.27 -11.93 29.66
N THR A 140 -7.72 -12.23 30.83
CA THR A 140 -7.99 -13.50 31.52
C THR A 140 -9.39 -13.53 32.17
N ASN A 141 -10.06 -12.37 32.30
CA ASN A 141 -11.32 -12.24 33.03
C ASN A 141 -12.58 -12.32 32.17
N THR A 142 -12.46 -12.22 30.83
CA THR A 142 -13.62 -12.31 29.95
C THR A 142 -14.01 -13.78 29.68
N GLN A 143 -15.32 -14.03 29.67
CA GLN A 143 -15.89 -15.34 29.35
C GLN A 143 -16.11 -15.53 27.84
N SER A 144 -16.08 -14.47 27.06
CA SER A 144 -16.24 -14.53 25.60
C SER A 144 -14.92 -14.83 24.93
N PRO A 145 -14.86 -15.75 23.98
CA PRO A 145 -13.68 -15.95 23.15
C PRO A 145 -13.61 -14.94 21.98
N TYR A 146 -14.65 -14.14 21.74
CA TYR A 146 -14.76 -13.24 20.60
C TYR A 146 -14.49 -11.80 21.00
N TYR A 147 -13.67 -11.14 20.23
CA TYR A 147 -13.28 -9.74 20.39
C TYR A 147 -13.38 -9.00 19.06
N ILE A 148 -13.48 -7.68 19.15
CA ILE A 148 -13.51 -6.78 18.01
C ILE A 148 -12.22 -5.95 18.04
N PHE A 149 -11.63 -5.71 16.89
CA PHE A 149 -10.53 -4.77 16.77
C PHE A 149 -10.86 -3.64 15.80
N THR A 150 -10.24 -2.50 16.00
CA THR A 150 -10.14 -1.44 15.00
C THR A 150 -8.70 -0.99 14.86
N ILE A 151 -8.32 -0.68 13.62
CA ILE A 151 -7.06 -0.03 13.26
C ILE A 151 -7.39 1.32 12.62
N THR A 152 -6.77 2.36 13.11
CA THR A 152 -6.68 3.66 12.42
C THR A 152 -5.21 3.97 12.18
N ALA A 153 -4.87 4.35 10.96
CA ALA A 153 -3.48 4.58 10.57
C ALA A 153 -3.40 5.63 9.46
N THR A 154 -2.22 6.22 9.28
CA THR A 154 -1.89 7.07 8.15
C THR A 154 -0.70 6.48 7.40
N THR A 155 -0.82 6.32 6.09
CA THR A 155 0.25 5.79 5.25
C THR A 155 1.41 6.79 5.11
N LEU A 156 2.55 6.31 4.58
CA LEU A 156 3.68 7.18 4.24
C LEU A 156 3.36 8.20 3.13
N ASP A 157 2.23 8.03 2.43
CA ASP A 157 1.72 8.94 1.40
C ASP A 157 0.58 9.86 1.90
N ASP A 158 0.38 9.94 3.24
CA ASP A 158 -0.64 10.75 3.92
C ASP A 158 -2.08 10.29 3.68
N GLU A 159 -2.29 9.04 3.31
CA GLU A 159 -3.62 8.49 3.12
C GLU A 159 -4.13 7.82 4.40
N PRO A 160 -5.37 8.13 4.85
CA PRO A 160 -5.95 7.50 6.01
C PRO A 160 -6.37 6.05 5.71
N VAL A 161 -6.08 5.16 6.64
CA VAL A 161 -6.49 3.75 6.58
C VAL A 161 -7.30 3.42 7.81
N PHE A 162 -8.46 2.81 7.60
CA PHE A 162 -9.30 2.23 8.64
C PHE A 162 -9.53 0.75 8.34
N ARG A 163 -9.37 -0.09 9.36
CA ARG A 163 -9.72 -1.53 9.32
C ARG A 163 -10.40 -1.91 10.61
N ASP A 164 -11.39 -2.76 10.51
CA ASP A 164 -12.06 -3.38 11.64
C ASP A 164 -12.28 -4.87 11.36
N GLY A 165 -12.56 -5.61 12.41
CA GLY A 165 -12.85 -7.02 12.30
C GLY A 165 -13.00 -7.68 13.67
N THR A 166 -13.16 -9.00 13.62
CA THR A 166 -13.27 -9.83 14.81
C THR A 166 -12.18 -10.89 14.84
N PHE A 167 -11.83 -11.32 16.04
CA PHE A 167 -10.85 -12.39 16.24
C PHE A 167 -11.21 -13.25 17.46
N ILE A 168 -10.54 -14.37 17.59
CA ILE A 168 -10.76 -15.35 18.65
C ILE A 168 -9.53 -15.46 19.54
N LEU A 169 -9.74 -15.41 20.86
CA LEU A 169 -8.76 -15.78 21.86
C LEU A 169 -9.01 -17.24 22.27
N LEU A 170 -8.04 -18.10 22.05
CA LEU A 170 -8.04 -19.48 22.51
C LEU A 170 -7.21 -19.60 23.78
N LYS A 171 -7.81 -20.16 24.84
CA LYS A 171 -7.16 -20.42 26.14
C LYS A 171 -6.63 -21.82 26.22
#